data_6b2673a05f4040223d307ecf4664a83c
#
_entry.id   6b2673a05f4040223d307ecf4664a83c
#
_cell.length_a   1.000
_cell.length_b   1.000
_cell.length_c   1.000
_cell.angle_alpha   90.00
_cell.angle_beta   90.00
_cell.angle_gamma   90.00
#
_symmetry.space_group_name_H-M   'P 1'
#
loop_
_entity.id
_entity.type
_entity.pdbx_description
1 polymer ?
#
loop_
_entity_poly.entity_id
_entity_poly.type
_entity_poly.pdbx_seq_one_letter_code
_entity_poly.pdbx_strand_id
1 'polypeptide(L)'
;MKKIFRQIHLWLSVPFGLIITLICFSGAMLVFENEVNELSRPVLYYVETVKEEPIPIDKLLEKVAATLPDSVSVTGVSISSDPGRTYQVNLSKPRRASLYVDQYTGEVKGKSERSSFFTFMFRMHRWLLDSMKPGNDGIFWGKMIVGVSTLSLVFVLISGIVIWWPRTRKSLKNSLKITATKGWKRFWYDLHLSLIHISEPTRL
;
A
#
# COMPACT_ATOMS: atom_id res chain seq x y z
N MET A 1 -34.82 0.87 15.03
CA MET A 1 -33.50 0.37 14.69
C MET A 1 -32.78 1.23 13.63
N LYS A 2 -33.28 1.46 12.40
CA LYS A 2 -32.59 2.27 11.37
C LYS A 2 -32.21 3.70 11.80
N LYS A 3 -32.97 4.37 12.69
CA LYS A 3 -32.63 5.70 13.21
C LYS A 3 -31.34 5.68 14.05
N ILE A 4 -31.18 4.66 14.89
CA ILE A 4 -29.98 4.49 15.75
C ILE A 4 -28.76 4.24 14.87
N PHE A 5 -28.84 3.29 13.92
CA PHE A 5 -27.74 3.02 13.01
C PHE A 5 -27.36 4.25 12.17
N ARG A 6 -28.34 5.06 11.74
CA ARG A 6 -28.07 6.32 11.02
C ARG A 6 -27.32 7.33 11.87
N GLN A 7 -27.65 7.45 13.15
CA GLN A 7 -26.92 8.34 14.06
C GLN A 7 -25.50 7.83 14.31
N ILE A 8 -25.34 6.53 14.61
CA ILE A 8 -24.01 5.91 14.78
C ILE A 8 -23.16 6.13 13.52
N HIS A 9 -23.70 5.84 12.34
CA HIS A 9 -23.02 6.04 11.08
C HIS A 9 -22.57 7.50 10.89
N LEU A 10 -23.45 8.47 11.13
CA LEU A 10 -23.13 9.90 10.98
C LEU A 10 -22.07 10.34 11.99
N TRP A 11 -22.23 10.00 13.26
CA TRP A 11 -21.30 10.41 14.32
C TRP A 11 -19.92 9.79 14.20
N LEU A 12 -19.81 8.61 13.63
CA LEU A 12 -18.52 7.97 13.36
C LEU A 12 -17.92 8.42 12.01
N SER A 13 -18.74 8.53 10.96
CA SER A 13 -18.22 8.84 9.61
C SER A 13 -17.74 10.29 9.49
N VAL A 14 -18.33 11.26 10.19
CA VAL A 14 -17.91 12.66 10.08
C VAL A 14 -16.51 12.88 10.68
N PRO A 15 -16.21 12.56 11.95
CA PRO A 15 -14.89 12.81 12.53
C PRO A 15 -13.82 11.88 11.98
N PHE A 16 -14.13 10.61 11.73
CA PHE A 16 -13.15 9.64 11.22
C PHE A 16 -13.05 9.61 9.70
N GLY A 17 -14.03 10.13 8.97
CA GLY A 17 -14.09 10.08 7.51
C GLY A 17 -12.88 10.74 6.85
N LEU A 18 -12.47 11.91 7.33
CA LEU A 18 -11.28 12.60 6.83
C LEU A 18 -10.01 11.74 7.04
N ILE A 19 -9.84 11.22 8.25
CA ILE A 19 -8.68 10.39 8.62
C ILE A 19 -8.66 9.12 7.77
N ILE A 20 -9.80 8.43 7.64
CA ILE A 20 -9.95 7.23 6.82
C ILE A 20 -9.62 7.53 5.36
N THR A 21 -10.09 8.67 4.82
CA THR A 21 -9.80 9.09 3.45
C THR A 21 -8.29 9.26 3.23
N LEU A 22 -7.59 9.92 4.16
CA LEU A 22 -6.14 10.09 4.08
C LEU A 22 -5.40 8.74 4.16
N ILE A 23 -5.84 7.83 5.04
CA ILE A 23 -5.28 6.50 5.18
C ILE A 23 -5.51 5.69 3.87
N CYS A 24 -6.73 5.69 3.34
CA CYS A 24 -7.04 4.98 2.10
C CYS A 24 -6.29 5.56 0.90
N PHE A 25 -6.23 6.88 0.76
CA PHE A 25 -5.48 7.54 -0.30
C PHE A 25 -4.00 7.18 -0.26
N SER A 26 -3.38 7.32 0.91
CA SER A 26 -1.96 6.98 1.06
C SER A 26 -1.68 5.50 0.83
N GLY A 27 -2.58 4.61 1.27
CA GLY A 27 -2.49 3.18 0.98
C GLY A 27 -2.60 2.86 -0.51
N ALA A 28 -3.54 3.51 -1.22
CA ALA A 28 -3.68 3.36 -2.67
C ALA A 28 -2.42 3.82 -3.42
N MET A 29 -1.80 4.94 -2.99
CA MET A 29 -0.54 5.39 -3.59
C MET A 29 0.60 4.37 -3.40
N LEU A 30 0.67 3.72 -2.24
CA LEU A 30 1.70 2.71 -1.95
C LEU A 30 1.59 1.45 -2.82
N VAL A 31 0.40 1.15 -3.35
CA VAL A 31 0.23 0.02 -4.29
C VAL A 31 1.05 0.20 -5.56
N PHE A 32 1.21 1.44 -6.01
CA PHE A 32 1.96 1.78 -7.23
C PHE A 32 3.45 2.07 -6.97
N GLU A 33 3.95 1.81 -5.76
CA GLU A 33 5.34 2.13 -5.39
C GLU A 33 6.35 1.41 -6.28
N ASN A 34 6.14 0.11 -6.55
CA ASN A 34 7.06 -0.68 -7.34
C ASN A 34 7.09 -0.24 -8.80
N GLU A 35 5.93 -0.04 -9.40
CA GLU A 35 5.79 0.38 -10.80
C GLU A 35 6.41 1.77 -11.04
N VAL A 36 6.16 2.70 -10.13
CA VAL A 36 6.72 4.06 -10.22
C VAL A 36 8.25 4.03 -10.02
N ASN A 37 8.76 3.23 -9.08
CA ASN A 37 10.21 3.09 -8.89
C ASN A 37 10.88 2.46 -10.11
N GLU A 38 10.27 1.43 -10.70
CA GLU A 38 10.77 0.76 -11.91
C GLU A 38 10.80 1.70 -13.12
N LEU A 39 9.74 2.49 -13.32
CA LEU A 39 9.66 3.50 -14.40
C LEU A 39 10.64 4.67 -14.18
N SER A 40 10.84 5.10 -12.93
CA SER A 40 11.69 6.25 -12.64
C SER A 40 13.19 5.92 -12.56
N ARG A 41 13.53 4.65 -12.32
CA ARG A 41 14.91 4.18 -12.14
C ARG A 41 15.15 2.85 -12.87
N PRO A 42 14.91 2.75 -14.18
CA PRO A 42 15.01 1.47 -14.93
C PRO A 42 16.40 0.85 -14.84
N VAL A 43 17.45 1.67 -14.73
CA VAL A 43 18.85 1.21 -14.61
C VAL A 43 19.08 0.30 -13.39
N LEU A 44 18.30 0.45 -12.30
CA LEU A 44 18.40 -0.42 -11.13
C LEU A 44 17.76 -1.79 -11.37
N TYR A 45 16.66 -1.82 -12.13
CA TYR A 45 15.81 -3.00 -12.28
C TYR A 45 16.21 -3.87 -13.45
N TYR A 46 16.90 -3.30 -14.46
CA TYR A 46 17.25 -4.01 -15.69
C TYR A 46 18.76 -4.04 -15.91
N VAL A 47 19.21 -5.14 -16.51
CA VAL A 47 20.58 -5.29 -16.99
C VAL A 47 20.74 -4.62 -18.35
N GLU A 48 21.94 -4.16 -18.69
CA GLU A 48 22.20 -3.53 -19.99
C GLU A 48 22.28 -4.57 -21.11
N THR A 49 22.87 -5.73 -20.81
CA THR A 49 23.04 -6.82 -21.77
C THR A 49 22.75 -8.16 -21.13
N VAL A 50 21.83 -8.90 -21.72
CA VAL A 50 21.54 -10.27 -21.32
C VAL A 50 22.59 -11.19 -21.93
N LYS A 51 23.27 -12.01 -21.12
CA LYS A 51 24.22 -13.05 -21.56
C LYS A 51 23.56 -14.42 -21.43
N GLU A 52 24.18 -15.43 -22.05
CA GLU A 52 23.65 -16.81 -22.08
C GLU A 52 23.56 -17.42 -20.66
N GLU A 53 24.59 -17.18 -19.82
CA GLU A 53 24.65 -17.74 -18.49
C GLU A 53 24.94 -16.66 -17.43
N PRO A 54 24.16 -16.60 -16.31
CA PRO A 54 24.47 -15.76 -15.19
C PRO A 54 25.67 -16.31 -14.39
N ILE A 55 26.35 -15.44 -13.64
CA ILE A 55 27.39 -15.86 -12.70
C ILE A 55 26.80 -16.79 -11.64
N PRO A 56 27.48 -17.90 -11.29
CA PRO A 56 27.06 -18.75 -10.18
C PRO A 56 26.79 -17.91 -8.90
N ILE A 57 25.70 -18.23 -8.22
CA ILE A 57 25.20 -17.42 -7.09
C ILE A 57 26.27 -17.28 -6.01
N ASP A 58 27.02 -18.35 -5.71
CA ASP A 58 28.07 -18.31 -4.69
C ASP A 58 29.15 -17.25 -5.02
N LYS A 59 29.60 -17.22 -6.28
CA LYS A 59 30.58 -16.23 -6.75
C LYS A 59 30.02 -14.81 -6.78
N LEU A 60 28.75 -14.68 -7.11
CA LEU A 60 28.08 -13.39 -7.10
C LEU A 60 27.97 -12.85 -5.68
N LEU A 61 27.61 -13.71 -4.72
CA LEU A 61 27.52 -13.34 -3.30
C LEU A 61 28.88 -12.98 -2.71
N GLU A 62 29.96 -13.69 -3.06
CA GLU A 62 31.32 -13.32 -2.66
C GLU A 62 31.68 -11.93 -3.17
N LYS A 63 31.41 -11.63 -4.44
CA LYS A 63 31.65 -10.29 -5.00
C LYS A 63 30.87 -9.21 -4.27
N VAL A 64 29.59 -9.44 -4.01
CA VAL A 64 28.75 -8.48 -3.28
C VAL A 64 29.24 -8.33 -1.86
N ALA A 65 29.57 -9.42 -1.16
CA ALA A 65 30.08 -9.38 0.21
C ALA A 65 31.38 -8.57 0.31
N ALA A 66 32.27 -8.68 -0.66
CA ALA A 66 33.51 -7.90 -0.72
C ALA A 66 33.28 -6.37 -0.84
N THR A 67 32.11 -5.93 -1.29
CA THR A 67 31.74 -4.50 -1.39
C THR A 67 31.04 -3.98 -0.14
N LEU A 68 30.67 -4.87 0.78
CA LEU A 68 29.92 -4.51 2.00
C LEU A 68 30.87 -4.24 3.18
N PRO A 69 30.48 -3.36 4.13
CA PRO A 69 31.16 -3.25 5.41
C PRO A 69 31.06 -4.55 6.22
N ASP A 70 32.06 -4.86 7.05
CA ASP A 70 32.12 -6.06 7.89
C ASP A 70 30.89 -6.25 8.81
N SER A 71 30.19 -5.17 9.13
CA SER A 71 29.01 -5.17 9.98
C SER A 71 27.70 -5.56 9.25
N VAL A 72 27.74 -5.76 7.92
CA VAL A 72 26.58 -6.05 7.07
C VAL A 72 26.78 -7.38 6.37
N SER A 73 25.84 -8.28 6.55
CA SER A 73 25.84 -9.59 5.88
C SER A 73 24.67 -9.74 4.91
N VAL A 74 24.85 -10.58 3.91
CA VAL A 74 23.77 -10.97 2.99
C VAL A 74 22.84 -11.95 3.73
N THR A 75 21.53 -11.72 3.65
CA THR A 75 20.51 -12.57 4.28
C THR A 75 19.71 -13.39 3.28
N GLY A 76 19.76 -13.05 2.00
CA GLY A 76 19.07 -13.79 0.95
C GLY A 76 19.17 -13.10 -0.40
N VAL A 77 18.79 -13.82 -1.45
CA VAL A 77 18.74 -13.32 -2.83
C VAL A 77 17.37 -13.60 -3.42
N SER A 78 16.77 -12.59 -4.02
CA SER A 78 15.56 -12.74 -4.84
C SER A 78 15.94 -12.77 -6.30
N ILE A 79 15.65 -13.88 -6.94
CA ILE A 79 15.97 -14.15 -8.36
C ILE A 79 14.70 -13.93 -9.16
N SER A 80 14.80 -13.13 -10.22
CA SER A 80 13.70 -12.98 -11.19
C SER A 80 13.75 -14.10 -12.23
N SER A 81 12.57 -14.53 -12.68
CA SER A 81 12.45 -15.42 -13.85
C SER A 81 12.74 -14.71 -15.17
N ASP A 82 12.70 -13.38 -15.20
CA ASP A 82 13.06 -12.57 -16.36
C ASP A 82 14.58 -12.36 -16.40
N PRO A 83 15.28 -12.85 -17.43
CA PRO A 83 16.73 -12.73 -17.56
C PRO A 83 17.21 -11.29 -17.75
N GLY A 84 16.32 -10.37 -18.14
CA GLY A 84 16.60 -8.94 -18.26
C GLY A 84 16.59 -8.20 -16.95
N ARG A 85 16.11 -8.81 -15.84
CA ARG A 85 16.02 -8.17 -14.53
C ARG A 85 17.22 -8.47 -13.64
N THR A 86 17.66 -7.46 -12.90
CA THR A 86 18.70 -7.57 -11.87
C THR A 86 18.28 -8.46 -10.72
N TYR A 87 19.22 -9.13 -10.07
CA TYR A 87 18.98 -9.85 -8.82
C TYR A 87 18.92 -8.86 -7.65
N GLN A 88 18.05 -9.15 -6.68
CA GLN A 88 17.91 -8.36 -5.47
C GLN A 88 18.54 -9.09 -4.29
N VAL A 89 19.65 -8.56 -3.78
CA VAL A 89 20.39 -9.12 -2.64
C VAL A 89 19.95 -8.43 -1.35
N ASN A 90 19.36 -9.18 -0.44
CA ASN A 90 18.86 -8.67 0.84
C ASN A 90 19.99 -8.58 1.87
N LEU A 91 20.02 -7.48 2.63
CA LEU A 91 21.05 -7.18 3.62
C LEU A 91 20.51 -7.31 5.04
N SER A 92 21.41 -7.63 5.99
CA SER A 92 21.08 -7.67 7.41
C SER A 92 20.86 -6.28 8.00
N LYS A 93 21.59 -5.28 7.52
CA LYS A 93 21.51 -3.89 7.98
C LYS A 93 21.68 -2.89 6.83
N PRO A 94 20.95 -1.77 6.85
CA PRO A 94 19.79 -1.49 7.71
C PRO A 94 18.63 -2.43 7.42
N ARG A 95 17.70 -2.54 8.36
CA ARG A 95 16.56 -3.48 8.24
C ARG A 95 15.79 -3.28 6.92
N ARG A 96 15.61 -4.34 6.15
CA ARG A 96 14.96 -4.36 4.82
C ARG A 96 15.74 -3.63 3.72
N ALA A 97 17.03 -3.40 3.91
CA ALA A 97 17.86 -2.93 2.83
C ALA A 97 18.12 -4.06 1.85
N SER A 98 18.18 -3.72 0.58
CA SER A 98 18.59 -4.63 -0.48
C SER A 98 19.37 -3.88 -1.55
N LEU A 99 20.19 -4.63 -2.29
CA LEU A 99 20.98 -4.13 -3.41
C LEU A 99 20.45 -4.75 -4.69
N TYR A 100 20.44 -3.99 -5.76
CA TYR A 100 20.24 -4.48 -7.11
C TYR A 100 21.59 -4.82 -7.73
N VAL A 101 21.73 -6.06 -8.17
CA VAL A 101 23.00 -6.60 -8.68
C VAL A 101 22.77 -7.19 -10.07
N ASP A 102 23.61 -6.83 -11.01
CA ASP A 102 23.63 -7.43 -12.34
C ASP A 102 24.15 -8.87 -12.22
N GLN A 103 23.33 -9.85 -12.61
CA GLN A 103 23.65 -11.27 -12.50
C GLN A 103 24.75 -11.73 -13.46
N TYR A 104 25.08 -10.95 -14.50
CA TYR A 104 26.08 -11.31 -15.49
C TYR A 104 27.46 -10.70 -15.23
N THR A 105 27.50 -9.56 -14.55
CA THR A 105 28.76 -8.84 -14.22
C THR A 105 29.12 -8.94 -12.74
N GLY A 106 28.12 -9.11 -11.89
CA GLY A 106 28.25 -9.01 -10.43
C GLY A 106 28.37 -7.56 -9.95
N GLU A 107 28.07 -6.59 -10.82
CA GLU A 107 28.11 -5.17 -10.48
C GLU A 107 26.91 -4.79 -9.63
N VAL A 108 27.14 -4.02 -8.55
CA VAL A 108 26.09 -3.45 -7.72
C VAL A 108 25.56 -2.18 -8.39
N LYS A 109 24.38 -2.24 -8.99
CA LYS A 109 23.74 -1.10 -9.67
C LYS A 109 23.20 -0.04 -8.70
N GLY A 110 22.90 -0.43 -7.47
CA GLY A 110 22.48 0.49 -6.44
C GLY A 110 21.67 -0.14 -5.32
N LYS A 111 21.23 0.72 -4.39
CA LYS A 111 20.43 0.33 -3.23
C LYS A 111 18.94 0.49 -3.53
N SER A 112 18.14 -0.43 -2.99
CA SER A 112 16.70 -0.29 -2.96
C SER A 112 16.32 0.73 -1.88
N GLU A 113 16.19 1.97 -2.27
CA GLU A 113 15.77 3.05 -1.37
C GLU A 113 14.38 3.55 -1.75
N ARG A 114 13.52 3.63 -0.72
CA ARG A 114 12.20 4.22 -0.90
C ARG A 114 12.33 5.72 -1.19
N SER A 115 11.67 6.20 -2.24
CA SER A 115 11.65 7.62 -2.55
C SER A 115 11.03 8.46 -1.41
N SER A 116 11.37 9.74 -1.33
CA SER A 116 10.83 10.65 -0.32
C SER A 116 9.31 10.72 -0.35
N PHE A 117 8.71 10.68 -1.55
CA PHE A 117 7.26 10.64 -1.73
C PHE A 117 6.63 9.39 -1.11
N PHE A 118 7.14 8.20 -1.44
CA PHE A 118 6.61 6.95 -0.88
C PHE A 118 6.93 6.80 0.61
N THR A 119 8.02 7.36 1.08
CA THR A 119 8.31 7.45 2.53
C THR A 119 7.27 8.30 3.25
N PHE A 120 6.88 9.44 2.67
CA PHE A 120 5.81 10.29 3.19
C PHE A 120 4.46 9.56 3.19
N MET A 121 4.08 8.92 2.05
CA MET A 121 2.85 8.14 1.96
C MET A 121 2.81 6.99 2.97
N PHE A 122 3.92 6.27 3.14
CA PHE A 122 4.03 5.19 4.12
C PHE A 122 3.85 5.67 5.56
N ARG A 123 4.48 6.79 5.93
CA ARG A 123 4.35 7.39 7.26
C ARG A 123 2.92 7.90 7.49
N MET A 124 2.30 8.51 6.47
CA MET A 124 0.92 8.95 6.55
C MET A 124 -0.05 7.78 6.72
N HIS A 125 0.12 6.70 5.94
CA HIS A 125 -0.72 5.51 5.99
C HIS A 125 -0.65 4.80 7.35
N ARG A 126 0.53 4.68 7.93
CA ARG A 126 0.74 3.90 9.15
C ARG A 126 0.64 4.70 10.43
N TRP A 127 0.99 5.96 10.41
CA TRP A 127 1.20 6.75 11.63
C TRP A 127 0.68 8.18 11.54
N LEU A 128 -0.05 8.56 10.49
CA LEU A 128 -0.48 9.95 10.24
C LEU A 128 0.67 10.95 10.38
N LEU A 129 1.84 10.59 9.84
CA LEU A 129 3.10 11.36 9.89
C LEU A 129 3.72 11.49 11.28
N ASP A 130 3.15 10.89 12.30
CA ASP A 130 3.77 10.84 13.62
C ASP A 130 5.12 10.12 13.54
N SER A 131 6.06 10.49 14.36
CA SER A 131 7.40 9.92 14.39
C SER A 131 7.77 9.50 15.80
N MET A 132 8.00 8.19 15.96
CA MET A 132 8.62 7.67 17.17
C MET A 132 10.05 8.18 17.24
N LYS A 133 10.37 9.04 18.20
CA LYS A 133 11.75 9.40 18.48
C LYS A 133 12.41 8.23 19.22
N PRO A 134 13.63 7.79 18.82
CA PRO A 134 14.35 6.77 19.58
C PRO A 134 14.52 7.21 21.03
N GLY A 135 14.19 6.34 21.98
CA GLY A 135 14.30 6.63 23.42
C GLY A 135 13.10 7.32 24.04
N ASN A 136 11.98 7.47 23.33
CA ASN A 136 10.75 8.00 23.91
C ASN A 136 9.81 6.84 24.25
N ASP A 137 9.64 6.54 25.53
CA ASP A 137 8.70 5.53 26.04
C ASP A 137 7.23 6.02 26.01
N GLY A 138 6.96 7.10 25.28
CA GLY A 138 5.63 7.70 25.18
C GLY A 138 4.69 6.94 24.26
N ILE A 139 3.41 7.26 24.38
CA ILE A 139 2.34 6.70 23.54
C ILE A 139 2.53 7.17 22.09
N PHE A 140 2.53 6.21 21.17
CA PHE A 140 2.58 6.48 19.74
C PHE A 140 1.18 6.86 19.22
N TRP A 141 0.82 8.13 19.37
CA TRP A 141 -0.53 8.65 19.10
C TRP A 141 -0.97 8.44 17.66
N GLY A 142 -0.12 8.69 16.69
CA GLY A 142 -0.45 8.48 15.28
C GLY A 142 -0.87 7.04 14.98
N LYS A 143 -0.16 6.06 15.52
CA LYS A 143 -0.51 4.64 15.39
C LYS A 143 -1.84 4.31 16.08
N MET A 144 -2.08 4.90 17.25
CA MET A 144 -3.34 4.71 17.99
C MET A 144 -4.53 5.30 17.22
N ILE A 145 -4.40 6.51 16.68
CA ILE A 145 -5.46 7.17 15.91
C ILE A 145 -5.77 6.36 14.66
N VAL A 146 -4.74 5.86 13.93
CA VAL A 146 -4.93 4.98 12.76
C VAL A 146 -5.68 3.71 13.17
N GLY A 147 -5.29 3.07 14.28
CA GLY A 147 -5.93 1.85 14.77
C GLY A 147 -7.41 2.07 15.14
N VAL A 148 -7.70 3.13 15.89
CA VAL A 148 -9.08 3.50 16.26
C VAL A 148 -9.91 3.86 15.03
N SER A 149 -9.33 4.61 14.08
CA SER A 149 -10.02 4.97 12.83
C SER A 149 -10.34 3.74 11.98
N THR A 150 -9.42 2.79 11.90
CA THR A 150 -9.63 1.52 11.18
C THR A 150 -10.73 0.69 11.83
N LEU A 151 -10.76 0.61 13.17
CA LEU A 151 -11.85 -0.06 13.89
C LEU A 151 -13.18 0.66 13.66
N SER A 152 -13.19 2.00 13.71
CA SER A 152 -14.39 2.81 13.44
C SER A 152 -14.91 2.61 12.02
N LEU A 153 -14.02 2.39 11.02
CA LEU A 153 -14.41 2.06 9.66
C LEU A 153 -15.28 0.79 9.60
N VAL A 154 -14.94 -0.24 10.37
CA VAL A 154 -15.75 -1.48 10.43
C VAL A 154 -17.17 -1.18 10.89
N PHE A 155 -17.33 -0.38 11.94
CA PHE A 155 -18.66 0.03 12.43
C PHE A 155 -19.42 0.89 11.42
N VAL A 156 -18.71 1.80 10.74
CA VAL A 156 -19.29 2.64 9.67
C VAL A 156 -19.78 1.77 8.52
N LEU A 157 -19.00 0.77 8.08
CA LEU A 157 -19.39 -0.16 7.02
C LEU A 157 -20.63 -0.97 7.41
N ILE A 158 -20.62 -1.59 8.60
CA ILE A 158 -21.76 -2.39 9.10
C ILE A 158 -23.02 -1.51 9.20
N SER A 159 -22.91 -0.32 9.81
CA SER A 159 -24.05 0.60 9.93
C SER A 159 -24.54 1.08 8.57
N GLY A 160 -23.65 1.32 7.61
CA GLY A 160 -23.98 1.68 6.24
C GLY A 160 -24.80 0.59 5.54
N ILE A 161 -24.37 -0.66 5.64
CA ILE A 161 -25.07 -1.84 5.09
C ILE A 161 -26.46 -1.95 5.71
N VAL A 162 -26.60 -1.84 7.05
CA VAL A 162 -27.88 -1.93 7.75
C VAL A 162 -28.85 -0.81 7.31
N ILE A 163 -28.36 0.41 7.14
CA ILE A 163 -29.17 1.54 6.67
C ILE A 163 -29.64 1.32 5.24
N TRP A 164 -28.72 0.90 4.39
CA TRP A 164 -28.97 0.69 2.97
C TRP A 164 -29.83 -0.53 2.69
N TRP A 165 -29.81 -1.58 3.51
CA TRP A 165 -30.46 -2.87 3.26
C TRP A 165 -31.85 -2.72 2.64
N PRO A 166 -32.02 -3.05 1.35
CA PRO A 166 -33.29 -2.91 0.65
C PRO A 166 -34.30 -3.99 1.08
N ARG A 167 -35.55 -3.61 1.23
CA ARG A 167 -36.60 -4.55 1.62
C ARG A 167 -37.12 -5.42 0.48
N THR A 168 -36.88 -5.04 -0.77
CA THR A 168 -37.38 -5.76 -1.96
C THR A 168 -36.31 -5.84 -3.03
N ARG A 169 -36.35 -6.92 -3.86
CA ARG A 169 -35.42 -7.10 -4.99
C ARG A 169 -35.50 -5.95 -6.01
N LYS A 170 -36.68 -5.36 -6.22
CA LYS A 170 -36.88 -4.19 -7.10
C LYS A 170 -36.15 -2.95 -6.54
N SER A 171 -36.22 -2.75 -5.21
CA SER A 171 -35.50 -1.69 -4.53
C SER A 171 -33.98 -1.87 -4.63
N LEU A 172 -33.50 -3.12 -4.51
CA LEU A 172 -32.09 -3.48 -4.70
C LEU A 172 -31.60 -3.07 -6.09
N LYS A 173 -32.30 -3.51 -7.14
CA LYS A 173 -31.95 -3.19 -8.53
C LYS A 173 -31.94 -1.69 -8.84
N ASN A 174 -32.86 -0.93 -8.22
CA ASN A 174 -32.93 0.52 -8.37
C ASN A 174 -31.85 1.26 -7.57
N SER A 175 -31.42 0.72 -6.42
CA SER A 175 -30.37 1.32 -5.59
C SER A 175 -28.95 1.11 -6.17
N LEU A 176 -28.80 0.15 -7.08
CA LEU A 176 -27.53 -0.13 -7.76
C LEU A 176 -27.32 0.72 -9.04
N LYS A 177 -28.34 1.48 -9.48
CA LYS A 177 -28.24 2.33 -10.66
C LYS A 177 -27.77 3.74 -10.28
N ILE A 178 -26.64 4.14 -10.82
CA ILE A 178 -26.15 5.55 -10.74
C ILE A 178 -26.97 6.38 -11.71
N THR A 179 -27.65 7.39 -11.20
CA THR A 179 -28.49 8.28 -12.01
C THR A 179 -27.90 9.68 -12.04
N ALA A 180 -27.16 10.01 -13.10
CA ALA A 180 -26.55 11.33 -13.27
C ALA A 180 -27.55 12.45 -13.59
N THR A 181 -28.76 12.10 -14.09
CA THR A 181 -29.76 13.05 -14.62
C THR A 181 -30.72 13.64 -13.57
N LYS A 182 -30.74 13.13 -12.34
CA LYS A 182 -31.71 13.50 -11.28
C LYS A 182 -31.17 14.50 -10.25
N GLY A 183 -30.17 15.32 -10.62
CA GLY A 183 -29.60 16.36 -9.78
C GLY A 183 -28.41 15.90 -8.92
N TRP A 184 -27.59 16.90 -8.54
CA TRP A 184 -26.28 16.71 -7.91
C TRP A 184 -26.32 15.93 -6.57
N LYS A 185 -27.35 16.18 -5.74
CA LYS A 185 -27.54 15.44 -4.47
C LYS A 185 -27.81 13.95 -4.70
N ARG A 186 -28.56 13.60 -5.73
CA ARG A 186 -28.85 12.21 -6.08
C ARG A 186 -27.62 11.52 -6.65
N PHE A 187 -26.86 12.20 -7.47
CA PHE A 187 -25.62 11.70 -8.01
C PHE A 187 -24.62 11.30 -6.90
N TRP A 188 -24.37 12.21 -5.95
CA TRP A 188 -23.47 11.92 -4.82
C TRP A 188 -23.97 10.79 -3.92
N TYR A 189 -25.27 10.69 -3.71
CA TYR A 189 -25.86 9.61 -2.95
C TYR A 189 -25.66 8.25 -3.68
N ASP A 190 -25.97 8.18 -4.97
CA ASP A 190 -25.80 6.97 -5.78
C ASP A 190 -24.33 6.58 -5.91
N LEU A 191 -23.43 7.57 -6.05
CA LEU A 191 -21.98 7.35 -6.08
C LEU A 191 -21.46 6.79 -4.76
N HIS A 192 -21.88 7.35 -3.63
CA HIS A 192 -21.49 6.86 -2.31
C HIS A 192 -21.91 5.40 -2.11
N LEU A 193 -23.13 5.05 -2.52
CA LEU A 193 -23.61 3.67 -2.48
C LEU A 193 -22.85 2.75 -3.45
N SER A 194 -22.53 3.21 -4.65
CA SER A 194 -21.78 2.45 -5.65
C SER A 194 -20.35 2.14 -5.19
N LEU A 195 -19.67 3.07 -4.52
CA LEU A 195 -18.33 2.85 -3.96
C LEU A 195 -18.32 1.74 -2.91
N ILE A 196 -19.39 1.59 -2.13
CA ILE A 196 -19.55 0.49 -1.18
C ILE A 196 -19.62 -0.87 -1.93
N HIS A 197 -20.24 -0.89 -3.11
CA HIS A 197 -20.37 -2.11 -3.92
C HIS A 197 -19.13 -2.48 -4.74
N ILE A 198 -18.33 -1.50 -5.17
CA ILE A 198 -17.06 -1.75 -5.88
C ILE A 198 -16.05 -2.43 -4.95
N SER A 199 -16.13 -2.18 -3.64
CA SER A 199 -15.28 -2.85 -2.65
C SER A 199 -15.71 -4.29 -2.32
N GLU A 200 -16.89 -4.73 -2.78
CA GLU A 200 -17.35 -6.12 -2.71
C GLU A 200 -17.48 -6.69 -4.12
N PRO A 201 -16.53 -7.51 -4.61
CA PRO A 201 -16.74 -8.26 -5.86
C PRO A 201 -17.81 -9.31 -5.62
N THR A 202 -19.06 -8.94 -5.87
CA THR A 202 -20.15 -9.90 -5.96
C THR A 202 -19.85 -10.83 -7.13
N ARG A 203 -19.48 -12.06 -6.81
CA ARG A 203 -19.59 -13.17 -7.75
C ARG A 203 -21.06 -13.23 -8.23
N LEU A 204 -21.27 -12.96 -9.50
CA LEU A 204 -22.46 -13.36 -10.24
C LEU A 204 -22.40 -14.86 -10.49
#